data_9b19b4151b1dea5327b9e464b5ed70bb
#
_entry.id   9b19b4151b1dea5327b9e464b5ed70bb
#
_cell.length_a   1.000
_cell.length_b   1.000
_cell.length_c   1.000
_cell.angle_alpha   90.00
_cell.angle_beta   90.00
_cell.angle_gamma   90.00
#
_symmetry.space_group_name_H-M   'P 1'
#
loop_
_entity.id
_entity.type
_entity.pdbx_description
1 polymer ?
#
loop_
_entity_poly.entity_id
_entity_poly.type
_entity_poly.pdbx_seq_one_letter_code
_entity_poly.pdbx_strand_id
1 'polypeptide(L)'
;MLKFVGDGVLAIFPISSGAERGTAAAAIAAGETILKRLAEQNALRAAAGQPLIRIGIGLHIGEVFYGNVGAATRLDFTAIGPAVNLACRLESLTKRFGRPMLLSQDFAKRSGRRLDSLGFQPVKGLGEPEEVFALADGPAARAAA
;
A
#
# COMPACT_ATOMS: atom_id res chain seq x y z
N MET A 1 -0.72 3.61 13.18
CA MET A 1 -1.96 4.40 13.13
C MET A 1 -2.77 3.96 11.91
N LEU A 2 -4.05 3.81 12.07
CA LEU A 2 -4.97 3.42 10.99
C LEU A 2 -6.04 4.49 10.82
N LYS A 3 -6.35 4.84 9.57
CA LYS A 3 -7.43 5.74 9.22
C LYS A 3 -8.18 5.24 8.00
N PHE A 4 -9.51 5.29 8.02
CA PHE A 4 -10.33 5.06 6.84
C PHE A 4 -10.30 6.28 5.91
N VAL A 5 -10.09 6.03 4.63
CA VAL A 5 -10.08 7.04 3.58
C VAL A 5 -10.97 6.54 2.44
N GLY A 6 -12.22 7.00 2.40
CA GLY A 6 -13.21 6.45 1.50
C GLY A 6 -13.47 4.96 1.78
N ASP A 7 -13.29 4.12 0.79
CA ASP A 7 -13.36 2.65 0.89
C ASP A 7 -12.02 1.99 1.20
N GLY A 8 -10.98 2.79 1.39
CA GLY A 8 -9.63 2.33 1.71
C GLY A 8 -9.23 2.56 3.16
N VAL A 9 -8.08 2.03 3.51
CA VAL A 9 -7.45 2.20 4.82
C VAL A 9 -6.03 2.72 4.64
N LEU A 10 -5.71 3.84 5.27
CA LEU A 10 -4.35 4.34 5.39
C LEU A 10 -3.74 3.80 6.69
N ALA A 11 -2.65 3.05 6.56
CA ALA A 11 -1.86 2.57 7.69
C ALA A 11 -0.52 3.29 7.74
N ILE A 12 -0.16 3.81 8.91
CA ILE A 12 1.11 4.52 9.11
C ILE A 12 1.96 3.76 10.12
N PHE A 13 3.18 3.46 9.70
CA PHE A 13 4.23 2.84 10.49
C PHE A 13 5.30 3.89 10.77
N PRO A 14 5.30 4.52 11.95
CA PRO A 14 6.33 5.50 12.30
C PRO A 14 7.71 4.89 12.26
N ILE A 15 8.66 5.60 11.68
CA ILE A 15 10.05 5.17 11.57
C ILE A 15 10.89 5.94 12.58
N SER A 16 11.53 5.22 13.50
CA SER A 16 12.58 5.77 14.35
C SER A 16 13.92 5.75 13.62
N SER A 17 14.82 6.64 13.96
CA SER A 17 16.16 6.73 13.35
C SER A 17 16.88 5.38 13.40
N GLY A 18 17.33 4.89 12.23
CA GLY A 18 18.01 3.61 12.08
C GLY A 18 17.09 2.38 12.04
N ALA A 19 15.77 2.55 12.12
CA ALA A 19 14.80 1.45 12.12
C ALA A 19 14.05 1.28 10.78
N GLU A 20 14.49 1.97 9.72
CA GLU A 20 13.80 2.01 8.43
C GLU A 20 13.56 0.62 7.85
N ARG A 21 14.59 -0.24 7.87
CA ARG A 21 14.52 -1.59 7.34
C ARG A 21 13.57 -2.49 8.14
N GLY A 22 13.62 -2.39 9.46
CA GLY A 22 12.72 -3.15 10.35
C GLY A 22 11.26 -2.73 10.18
N THR A 23 11.03 -1.42 10.07
CA THR A 23 9.69 -0.87 9.84
C THR A 23 9.16 -1.24 8.47
N ALA A 24 9.99 -1.19 7.42
CA ALA A 24 9.61 -1.64 6.09
C ALA A 24 9.25 -3.15 6.07
N ALA A 25 10.03 -3.97 6.75
CA ALA A 25 9.74 -5.40 6.90
C ALA A 25 8.40 -5.64 7.61
N ALA A 26 8.11 -4.89 8.67
CA ALA A 26 6.83 -4.98 9.39
C ALA A 26 5.64 -4.57 8.52
N ALA A 27 5.78 -3.54 7.70
CA ALA A 27 4.75 -3.11 6.77
C ALA A 27 4.47 -4.16 5.68
N ILE A 28 5.52 -4.78 5.11
CA ILE A 28 5.37 -5.89 4.17
C ILE A 28 4.65 -7.07 4.83
N ALA A 29 5.08 -7.49 6.02
CA ALA A 29 4.49 -8.61 6.74
C ALA A 29 3.01 -8.38 7.07
N ALA A 30 2.64 -7.15 7.41
CA ALA A 30 1.24 -6.77 7.61
C ALA A 30 0.44 -6.91 6.31
N GLY A 31 0.97 -6.42 5.19
CA GLY A 31 0.35 -6.55 3.87
C GLY A 31 0.19 -8.01 3.43
N GLU A 32 1.23 -8.84 3.60
CA GLU A 32 1.17 -10.28 3.31
C GLU A 32 0.11 -10.99 4.17
N THR A 33 0.00 -10.61 5.45
CA THR A 33 -1.02 -11.16 6.36
C THR A 33 -2.43 -10.79 5.90
N ILE A 34 -2.65 -9.53 5.49
CA ILE A 34 -3.94 -9.07 4.95
C ILE A 34 -4.31 -9.88 3.70
N LEU A 35 -3.39 -10.03 2.75
CA LEU A 35 -3.63 -10.79 1.52
C LEU A 35 -3.93 -12.26 1.78
N LYS A 36 -3.23 -12.88 2.74
CA LYS A 36 -3.49 -14.26 3.14
C LYS A 36 -4.90 -14.41 3.73
N ARG A 37 -5.27 -13.55 4.69
CA ARG A 37 -6.60 -13.58 5.29
C ARG A 37 -7.70 -13.29 4.28
N LEU A 38 -7.45 -12.40 3.34
CA LEU A 38 -8.38 -12.13 2.26
C LEU A 38 -8.59 -13.36 1.36
N ALA A 39 -7.52 -14.10 1.05
CA ALA A 39 -7.63 -15.33 0.28
C ALA A 39 -8.47 -16.40 1.01
N GLU A 40 -8.30 -16.55 2.33
CA GLU A 40 -9.10 -17.43 3.17
C GLU A 40 -10.58 -17.03 3.15
N GLN A 41 -10.88 -15.74 3.32
CA GLN A 41 -12.25 -15.21 3.25
C GLN A 41 -12.87 -15.38 1.86
N ASN A 42 -12.10 -15.16 0.80
CA ASN A 42 -12.56 -15.34 -0.56
C ASN A 42 -12.86 -16.81 -0.90
N ALA A 43 -12.15 -17.77 -0.31
CA ALA A 43 -12.49 -19.18 -0.45
C ALA A 43 -13.88 -19.50 0.14
N LEU A 44 -14.19 -18.95 1.32
CA LEU A 44 -15.51 -19.09 1.96
C LEU A 44 -16.60 -18.40 1.12
N ARG A 45 -16.32 -17.21 0.61
CA ARG A 45 -17.26 -16.46 -0.23
C ARG A 45 -17.56 -17.20 -1.53
N ALA A 46 -16.54 -17.76 -2.18
CA ALA A 46 -16.70 -18.56 -3.38
C ALA A 46 -17.57 -19.80 -3.13
N ALA A 47 -17.35 -20.51 -2.05
CA ALA A 47 -18.18 -21.66 -1.63
C ALA A 47 -19.65 -21.27 -1.36
N ALA A 48 -19.89 -20.04 -0.92
CA ALA A 48 -21.24 -19.50 -0.70
C ALA A 48 -21.86 -18.81 -1.93
N GLY A 49 -21.18 -18.84 -3.10
CA GLY A 49 -21.65 -18.18 -4.32
C GLY A 49 -21.62 -16.64 -4.25
N GLN A 50 -20.82 -16.07 -3.34
CA GLN A 50 -20.72 -14.64 -3.15
C GLN A 50 -19.57 -14.05 -3.99
N PRO A 51 -19.66 -12.76 -4.41
CA PRO A 51 -18.59 -12.09 -5.12
C PRO A 51 -17.29 -12.05 -4.31
N LEU A 52 -16.15 -12.21 -4.98
CA LEU A 52 -14.85 -12.11 -4.35
C LEU A 52 -14.50 -10.65 -4.05
N ILE A 53 -13.83 -10.44 -2.93
CA ILE A 53 -13.29 -9.14 -2.55
C ILE A 53 -11.87 -9.01 -3.11
N ARG A 54 -11.55 -7.84 -3.64
CA ARG A 54 -10.21 -7.50 -4.13
C ARG A 54 -9.73 -6.24 -3.44
N ILE A 55 -8.46 -6.24 -3.07
CA ILE A 55 -7.78 -5.07 -2.52
C ILE A 55 -6.46 -4.86 -3.25
N GLY A 56 -6.01 -3.61 -3.28
CA GLY A 56 -4.66 -3.23 -3.62
C GLY A 56 -3.94 -2.69 -2.40
N ILE A 57 -2.63 -2.88 -2.32
CA ILE A 57 -1.78 -2.35 -1.25
C ILE A 57 -0.65 -1.55 -1.90
N GLY A 58 -0.54 -0.26 -1.56
CA GLY A 58 0.58 0.59 -1.94
C GLY A 58 1.47 0.87 -0.74
N LEU A 59 2.76 0.63 -0.85
CA LEU A 59 3.76 0.85 0.19
C LEU A 59 4.74 1.95 -0.23
N HIS A 60 4.86 2.98 0.57
CA HIS A 60 5.79 4.07 0.36
C HIS A 60 6.42 4.54 1.68
N ILE A 61 7.65 5.01 1.61
CA ILE A 61 8.34 5.69 2.71
C ILE A 61 8.51 7.17 2.33
N GLY A 62 8.04 8.05 3.18
CA GLY A 62 8.16 9.47 2.97
C GLY A 62 7.68 10.27 4.17
N GLU A 63 7.84 11.57 4.11
CA GLU A 63 7.38 12.47 5.15
C GLU A 63 5.85 12.59 5.11
N VAL A 64 5.26 12.51 6.29
CA VAL A 64 3.83 12.63 6.48
C VAL A 64 3.58 13.69 7.55
N PHE A 65 2.72 14.63 7.23
CA PHE A 65 2.29 15.65 8.19
C PHE A 65 1.01 15.19 8.88
N TYR A 66 1.06 15.21 10.20
CA TYR A 66 -0.11 14.94 11.03
C TYR A 66 -0.69 16.25 11.52
N GLY A 67 -1.99 16.35 11.52
CA GLY A 67 -2.64 17.52 12.05
C GLY A 67 -4.13 17.32 12.24
N ASN A 68 -4.70 18.14 13.13
CA ASN A 68 -6.12 18.30 13.21
C ASN A 68 -6.55 19.28 12.11
N VAL A 69 -7.29 18.80 11.13
CA VAL A 69 -7.90 19.60 10.08
C VAL A 69 -9.39 19.70 10.36
N GLY A 70 -9.89 20.93 10.54
CA GLY A 70 -11.31 21.16 10.76
C GLY A 70 -11.60 22.41 11.60
N ALA A 71 -12.87 22.77 11.70
CA ALA A 71 -13.35 23.82 12.57
C ALA A 71 -13.38 23.33 14.03
N ALA A 72 -13.39 24.28 14.99
CA ALA A 72 -13.33 24.01 16.43
C ALA A 72 -14.35 22.98 16.98
N THR A 73 -15.39 22.68 16.23
CA THR A 73 -16.44 21.71 16.59
C THR A 73 -16.25 20.33 15.98
N ARG A 74 -15.29 20.14 15.04
CA ARG A 74 -15.00 18.85 14.38
C ARG A 74 -13.52 18.80 14.01
N LEU A 75 -12.71 18.27 14.91
CA LEU A 75 -11.30 18.02 14.69
C LEU A 75 -11.15 16.60 14.13
N ASP A 76 -10.81 16.49 12.85
CA ASP A 76 -10.40 15.22 12.24
C ASP A 76 -8.88 15.17 12.19
N PHE A 77 -8.31 14.19 12.90
CA PHE A 77 -6.88 13.91 12.84
C PHE A 77 -6.56 13.28 11.49
N THR A 78 -5.85 13.99 10.65
CA THR A 78 -5.53 13.53 9.31
C THR A 78 -4.05 13.52 9.03
N ALA A 79 -3.63 12.56 8.22
CA ALA A 79 -2.30 12.51 7.65
C ALA A 79 -2.36 13.02 6.21
N ILE A 80 -1.58 14.03 5.91
CA ILE A 80 -1.52 14.64 4.59
C ILE A 80 -0.07 14.74 4.12
N GLY A 81 0.12 14.78 2.82
CA GLY A 81 1.39 15.01 2.19
C GLY A 81 1.58 14.25 0.89
N PRO A 82 2.63 14.58 0.13
CA PRO A 82 2.96 13.88 -1.13
C PRO A 82 3.13 12.37 -0.94
N ALA A 83 3.67 11.94 0.21
CA ALA A 83 3.87 10.53 0.52
C ALA A 83 2.55 9.74 0.59
N VAL A 84 1.49 10.32 1.17
CA VAL A 84 0.17 9.70 1.19
C VAL A 84 -0.40 9.58 -0.22
N ASN A 85 -0.26 10.62 -1.03
CA ASN A 85 -0.71 10.62 -2.42
C ASN A 85 0.00 9.54 -3.25
N LEU A 86 1.31 9.37 -3.06
CA LEU A 86 2.07 8.34 -3.76
C LEU A 86 1.64 6.93 -3.34
N ALA A 87 1.43 6.69 -2.06
CA ALA A 87 0.92 5.41 -1.57
C ALA A 87 -0.45 5.06 -2.19
N CYS A 88 -1.37 6.02 -2.25
CA CYS A 88 -2.67 5.85 -2.91
C CYS A 88 -2.53 5.58 -4.42
N ARG A 89 -1.55 6.18 -5.08
CA ARG A 89 -1.29 5.92 -6.51
C ARG A 89 -0.76 4.53 -6.75
N LEU A 90 0.17 4.07 -5.91
CA LEU A 90 0.66 2.69 -5.97
C LEU A 90 -0.48 1.67 -5.77
N GLU A 91 -1.35 1.92 -4.80
CA GLU A 91 -2.55 1.10 -4.59
C GLU A 91 -3.38 1.02 -5.89
N SER A 92 -3.69 2.16 -6.49
CA SER A 92 -4.49 2.21 -7.72
C SER A 92 -3.83 1.48 -8.91
N LEU A 93 -2.50 1.42 -8.97
CA LEU A 93 -1.75 0.72 -10.01
C LEU A 93 -1.76 -0.80 -9.84
N THR A 94 -2.08 -1.32 -8.66
CA THR A 94 -2.09 -2.77 -8.38
C THR A 94 -2.99 -3.53 -9.35
N LYS A 95 -4.12 -2.94 -9.71
CA LYS A 95 -5.09 -3.50 -10.65
C LYS A 95 -4.49 -3.64 -12.06
N ARG A 96 -3.76 -2.61 -12.51
CA ARG A 96 -3.13 -2.58 -13.84
C ARG A 96 -2.04 -3.63 -13.98
N PHE A 97 -1.24 -3.81 -12.94
CA PHE A 97 -0.12 -4.76 -12.98
C PHE A 97 -0.50 -6.18 -12.57
N GLY A 98 -1.74 -6.39 -12.11
CA GLY A 98 -2.13 -7.69 -11.61
C GLY A 98 -1.29 -8.14 -10.40
N ARG A 99 -0.79 -7.22 -9.62
CA ARG A 99 0.01 -7.45 -8.40
C ARG A 99 -0.68 -6.77 -7.24
N PRO A 100 -1.10 -7.51 -6.21
CA PRO A 100 -1.90 -6.94 -5.14
C PRO A 100 -1.14 -6.01 -4.20
N MET A 101 0.19 -6.01 -4.25
CA MET A 101 1.05 -5.15 -3.44
C MET A 101 2.14 -4.53 -4.31
N LEU A 102 2.22 -3.20 -4.30
CA LEU A 102 3.23 -2.42 -5.02
C LEU A 102 4.01 -1.53 -4.07
N LEU A 103 5.29 -1.35 -4.37
CA LEU A 103 6.25 -0.59 -3.59
C LEU A 103 6.84 0.53 -4.42
N SER A 104 7.04 1.70 -3.81
CA SER A 104 7.83 2.78 -4.41
C SER A 104 9.32 2.44 -4.40
N GLN A 105 10.11 3.19 -5.18
CA GLN A 105 11.56 3.06 -5.21
C GLN A 105 12.18 3.30 -3.83
N ASP A 106 11.73 4.32 -3.10
CA ASP A 106 12.25 4.62 -1.76
C ASP A 106 11.94 3.53 -0.74
N PHE A 107 10.78 2.90 -0.84
CA PHE A 107 10.44 1.74 -0.03
C PHE A 107 11.27 0.52 -0.45
N ALA A 108 11.43 0.29 -1.73
CA ALA A 108 12.18 -0.83 -2.30
C ALA A 108 13.62 -0.88 -1.79
N LYS A 109 14.30 0.26 -1.75
CA LYS A 109 15.68 0.39 -1.24
C LYS A 109 15.84 -0.06 0.22
N ARG A 110 14.78 -0.03 1.00
CA ARG A 110 14.78 -0.35 2.45
C ARG A 110 14.10 -1.67 2.78
N SER A 111 13.47 -2.31 1.81
CA SER A 111 12.66 -3.51 2.03
C SER A 111 13.47 -4.74 2.43
N GLY A 112 14.71 -4.86 1.95
CA GLY A 112 15.54 -6.05 2.13
C GLY A 112 14.99 -7.33 1.48
N ARG A 113 14.01 -7.22 0.58
CA ARG A 113 13.34 -8.32 -0.12
C ARG A 113 13.77 -8.38 -1.58
N ARG A 114 13.65 -9.54 -2.19
CA ARG A 114 13.76 -9.68 -3.65
C ARG A 114 12.55 -9.04 -4.31
N LEU A 115 12.81 -8.17 -5.26
CA LEU A 115 11.79 -7.38 -5.92
C LEU A 115 11.89 -7.52 -7.44
N ASP A 116 10.75 -7.49 -8.09
CA ASP A 116 10.62 -7.32 -9.54
C ASP A 116 10.35 -5.84 -9.83
N SER A 117 11.17 -5.22 -10.68
CA SER A 117 10.85 -3.90 -11.22
C SER A 117 9.73 -4.02 -12.25
N LEU A 118 8.73 -3.17 -12.12
CA LEU A 118 7.62 -3.04 -13.07
C LEU A 118 7.80 -1.81 -13.98
N GLY A 119 9.01 -1.22 -13.94
CA GLY A 119 9.37 -0.05 -14.73
C GLY A 119 8.89 1.27 -14.15
N PHE A 120 9.16 2.33 -14.88
CA PHE A 120 8.82 3.70 -14.50
C PHE A 120 7.38 4.01 -14.88
N GLN A 121 6.64 4.58 -13.94
CA GLN A 121 5.23 4.95 -14.12
C GLN A 121 5.06 6.45 -13.91
N PRO A 122 4.29 7.12 -14.78
CA PRO A 122 3.94 8.51 -14.55
C PRO A 122 3.02 8.59 -13.31
N VAL A 123 3.45 9.36 -12.32
CA VAL A 123 2.65 9.62 -11.12
C VAL A 123 2.20 11.07 -11.18
N LYS A 124 0.90 11.28 -11.27
CA LYS A 124 0.32 12.63 -11.31
C LYS A 124 0.66 13.37 -10.01
N GLY A 125 1.33 14.52 -10.15
CA GLY A 125 1.75 15.35 -9.00
C GLY A 125 3.20 15.15 -8.57
N LEU A 126 3.92 14.14 -9.09
CA LEU A 126 5.37 14.07 -9.06
C LEU A 126 5.88 14.54 -10.43
N GLY A 127 6.87 15.43 -10.45
CA GLY A 127 7.43 15.95 -11.71
C GLY A 127 8.16 14.91 -12.56
N GLU A 128 8.51 13.76 -11.97
CA GLU A 128 9.26 12.69 -12.61
C GLU A 128 8.53 11.33 -12.43
N PRO A 129 8.73 10.39 -13.38
CA PRO A 129 8.19 9.04 -13.25
C PRO A 129 8.80 8.31 -12.05
N GLU A 130 7.98 7.54 -11.35
CA GLU A 130 8.38 6.69 -10.22
C GLU A 130 8.61 5.25 -10.69
N GLU A 131 9.73 4.65 -10.32
CA GLU A 131 9.95 3.23 -10.54
C GLU A 131 9.15 2.41 -9.51
N VAL A 132 8.35 1.50 -10.01
CA VAL A 132 7.42 0.70 -9.21
C VAL A 132 7.92 -0.74 -9.09
N PHE A 133 7.81 -1.31 -7.91
CA PHE A 133 8.27 -2.66 -7.61
C PHE A 133 7.16 -3.53 -7.04
N ALA A 134 7.31 -4.84 -7.22
CA ALA A 134 6.51 -5.85 -6.55
C ALA A 134 7.42 -6.89 -5.89
N LEU A 135 6.92 -7.62 -4.89
CA LEU A 135 7.67 -8.73 -4.30
C LEU A 135 7.84 -9.84 -5.35
N ALA A 136 9.08 -10.33 -5.55
CA ALA A 136 9.37 -11.37 -6.53
C ALA A 136 8.69 -12.70 -6.20
N ASP A 137 8.52 -12.98 -4.91
CA ASP A 137 7.85 -14.16 -4.35
C ASP A 137 6.42 -13.87 -3.85
N GLY A 138 5.94 -12.66 -4.13
CA GLY A 138 4.60 -12.24 -3.74
C GLY A 138 3.51 -12.89 -4.57
N PRO A 139 2.28 -12.95 -4.06
CA PRO A 139 1.16 -13.44 -4.83
C PRO A 139 0.97 -12.59 -6.08
N ALA A 140 1.04 -13.20 -7.26
CA ALA A 140 0.46 -12.59 -8.43
C ALA A 140 -1.06 -12.48 -8.18
N ALA A 141 -1.67 -11.35 -8.53
CA ALA A 141 -3.11 -11.35 -8.64
C ALA A 141 -3.42 -12.42 -9.71
N ARG A 142 -3.94 -13.54 -9.29
CA ARG A 142 -4.54 -14.46 -10.25
C ARG A 142 -5.48 -13.61 -11.06
N ALA A 143 -5.25 -13.56 -12.37
CA ALA A 143 -6.21 -12.99 -13.27
C ALA A 143 -7.55 -13.59 -12.85
N ALA A 144 -8.45 -12.74 -12.39
CA ALA A 144 -9.76 -13.22 -12.07
C ALA A 144 -10.37 -13.60 -13.39
N ALA A 145 -10.39 -14.88 -13.57
CA ALA A 145 -11.27 -15.44 -14.56
C ALA A 145 -12.70 -15.01 -14.23
#